data_b8f72d9793fbf26de639212fd693ba67
#
_entry.id   b8f72d9793fbf26de639212fd693ba67
#
_cell.length_a   1.000
_cell.length_b   1.000
_cell.length_c   1.000
_cell.angle_alpha   90.00
_cell.angle_beta   90.00
_cell.angle_gamma   90.00
#
_symmetry.space_group_name_H-M   'P 1'
#
loop_
_entity.id
_entity.type
_entity.pdbx_description
1 polymer ?
#
loop_
_entity_poly.entity_id
_entity_poly.type
_entity_poly.pdbx_seq_one_letter_code
_entity_poly.pdbx_strand_id
1 'polypeptide(L)'
;MKKRIMTAGMLAMILAIGMTACTKADNTTKTEKTSESDGKKELKKSDDEKNVMNAEQKKIYEKIKLTYKEEEQKKVAEKLEKKKESQDYNLNNMLIEYNPFGTNTQSLYVYFKTDAAVKVSYTIHVKDDGISDFSRDVYQDEEYQTEHEFQVIGLIPDTENTITFYVTNEDGSTNTKEIVYEMGSLYGEEKVQLDTDMKQSADQLEDGLYVILGNDSSSMDFMYYYDNSGVLRGEVPLLDYRSHRLLFDDNSMYYSISEKKMAQVNRLGQVTKVYNLGDYSLHHDYVFDENGNMLILATDTTQDSVEDIVLKLDVNSGEVTEVLDLEDLFEEFLG
;
A
#
# COMPACT_ATOMS: atom_id res chain seq x y z
N MET A 1 -23.36 -40.89 26.55
CA MET A 1 -24.30 -39.76 26.60
C MET A 1 -23.99 -38.88 27.80
N LYS A 2 -23.39 -37.74 27.59
CA LYS A 2 -23.33 -36.64 28.57
C LYS A 2 -23.41 -35.32 27.79
N LYS A 3 -24.54 -34.65 27.87
CA LYS A 3 -24.80 -33.31 27.35
C LYS A 3 -23.99 -32.30 28.16
N ARG A 4 -23.21 -31.45 27.50
CA ARG A 4 -22.66 -30.23 28.10
C ARG A 4 -23.48 -29.03 27.60
N ILE A 5 -24.04 -28.33 28.53
CA ILE A 5 -24.78 -27.09 28.37
C ILE A 5 -23.75 -25.97 28.26
N MET A 6 -23.79 -25.20 27.18
CA MET A 6 -23.02 -23.94 27.04
C MET A 6 -23.91 -22.80 27.55
N THR A 7 -23.45 -22.15 28.60
CA THR A 7 -24.01 -20.90 29.11
C THR A 7 -23.42 -19.73 28.35
N ALA A 8 -24.25 -18.96 27.67
CA ALA A 8 -23.92 -17.70 27.07
C ALA A 8 -23.81 -16.61 28.14
N GLY A 9 -22.62 -16.02 28.29
CA GLY A 9 -22.41 -14.84 29.13
C GLY A 9 -22.61 -13.57 28.30
N MET A 10 -23.63 -12.80 28.64
CA MET A 10 -23.92 -11.48 28.10
C MET A 10 -23.08 -10.46 28.85
N LEU A 11 -22.14 -9.81 28.13
CA LEU A 11 -21.30 -8.72 28.66
C LEU A 11 -21.94 -7.38 28.28
N ALA A 12 -22.48 -6.67 29.27
CA ALA A 12 -23.02 -5.33 29.11
C ALA A 12 -21.88 -4.31 29.16
N MET A 13 -21.68 -3.54 28.07
CA MET A 13 -20.79 -2.38 28.04
C MET A 13 -21.51 -1.16 28.62
N ILE A 14 -20.97 -0.60 29.70
CA ILE A 14 -21.40 0.68 30.27
C ILE A 14 -20.49 1.76 29.66
N LEU A 15 -21.08 2.64 28.85
CA LEU A 15 -20.43 3.88 28.40
C LEU A 15 -20.47 4.91 29.54
N ALA A 16 -19.32 5.32 30.04
CA ALA A 16 -19.17 6.49 30.91
C ALA A 16 -18.76 7.70 30.07
N ILE A 17 -19.69 8.65 29.90
CA ILE A 17 -19.41 9.96 29.29
C ILE A 17 -18.86 10.89 30.38
N GLY A 18 -17.57 11.23 30.31
CA GLY A 18 -16.94 12.21 31.16
C GLY A 18 -17.01 13.59 30.52
N MET A 19 -17.88 14.46 31.04
CA MET A 19 -17.86 15.89 30.73
C MET A 19 -16.78 16.57 31.58
N THR A 20 -15.78 17.17 30.95
CA THR A 20 -14.85 18.10 31.60
C THR A 20 -15.24 19.54 31.24
N ALA A 21 -15.65 20.27 32.28
CA ALA A 21 -15.99 21.69 32.18
C ALA A 21 -14.70 22.53 32.12
N CYS A 22 -14.60 23.41 31.12
CA CYS A 22 -13.60 24.48 31.09
C CYS A 22 -14.12 25.71 31.88
N THR A 23 -13.36 26.11 32.87
CA THR A 23 -13.53 27.35 33.64
C THR A 23 -13.08 28.54 32.81
N LYS A 24 -13.95 29.57 32.75
CA LYS A 24 -13.68 30.92 32.21
C LYS A 24 -12.68 31.70 33.08
N ALA A 25 -11.77 32.39 32.43
CA ALA A 25 -11.14 33.58 32.99
C ALA A 25 -11.55 34.78 32.16
N ASP A 26 -12.22 35.73 32.82
CA ASP A 26 -12.57 37.03 32.30
C ASP A 26 -11.34 37.94 32.12
N ASN A 27 -11.29 38.68 31.02
CA ASN A 27 -10.79 40.04 31.08
C ASN A 27 -11.43 40.90 29.97
N THR A 28 -11.99 41.99 30.44
CA THR A 28 -12.76 43.03 29.80
C THR A 28 -11.95 43.95 28.87
N THR A 29 -12.62 44.45 27.86
CA THR A 29 -12.74 45.84 27.33
C THR A 29 -12.26 46.01 25.89
N LYS A 30 -13.08 46.29 24.97
CA LYS A 30 -13.73 47.53 24.47
C LYS A 30 -14.44 47.29 23.15
N THR A 31 -15.62 47.83 23.11
CA THR A 31 -16.52 47.99 21.97
C THR A 31 -15.96 48.96 20.94
N GLU A 32 -16.00 48.58 19.65
CA GLU A 32 -16.27 49.54 18.55
C GLU A 32 -17.08 48.86 17.44
N LYS A 33 -18.23 49.45 17.13
CA LYS A 33 -19.08 49.10 16.01
C LYS A 33 -18.50 49.72 14.74
N THR A 34 -18.44 48.90 13.65
CA THR A 34 -18.71 49.47 12.28
C THR A 34 -19.12 48.37 11.31
N SER A 35 -20.32 48.53 10.81
CA SER A 35 -20.87 48.32 9.46
C SER A 35 -20.53 47.05 8.65
N GLU A 36 -21.65 46.41 8.30
CA GLU A 36 -21.80 45.47 7.20
C GLU A 36 -21.13 45.94 5.90
N SER A 37 -20.40 45.05 5.25
CA SER A 37 -20.28 45.05 3.80
C SER A 37 -20.09 43.59 3.34
N ASP A 38 -21.03 43.12 2.51
CA ASP A 38 -20.93 41.93 1.68
C ASP A 38 -19.55 41.81 1.04
N GLY A 39 -18.94 40.69 1.24
CA GLY A 39 -17.71 40.28 0.57
C GLY A 39 -17.64 38.80 0.48
N LYS A 40 -18.15 38.21 -0.61
CA LYS A 40 -17.74 36.86 -1.06
C LYS A 40 -16.23 36.83 -1.03
N LYS A 41 -15.64 36.21 0.00
CA LYS A 41 -14.26 35.79 -0.03
C LYS A 41 -14.21 34.51 -0.85
N GLU A 42 -13.91 34.62 -2.14
CA GLU A 42 -13.25 33.56 -2.88
C GLU A 42 -12.11 33.06 -2.01
N LEU A 43 -12.18 31.79 -1.60
CA LEU A 43 -11.03 31.06 -1.14
C LEU A 43 -10.09 30.92 -2.35
N LYS A 44 -9.26 31.93 -2.56
CA LYS A 44 -8.06 31.76 -3.36
C LYS A 44 -7.24 30.71 -2.64
N LYS A 45 -7.24 29.48 -3.16
CA LYS A 45 -6.16 28.52 -2.90
C LYS A 45 -4.88 29.32 -3.12
N SER A 46 -4.01 29.35 -2.12
CA SER A 46 -2.68 29.94 -2.24
C SER A 46 -1.89 29.07 -3.21
N ASP A 47 -1.81 29.50 -4.46
CA ASP A 47 -1.00 28.91 -5.54
C ASP A 47 0.52 29.15 -5.34
N ASP A 48 0.96 29.35 -4.12
CA ASP A 48 2.34 29.65 -3.81
C ASP A 48 2.89 28.66 -2.79
N GLU A 49 3.25 27.49 -3.30
CA GLU A 49 4.39 26.63 -3.05
C GLU A 49 4.19 25.33 -3.82
N LYS A 50 4.21 25.40 -5.14
CA LYS A 50 4.48 24.22 -5.96
C LYS A 50 5.88 23.76 -5.56
N ASN A 51 5.94 22.66 -4.85
CA ASN A 51 7.18 21.98 -4.52
C ASN A 51 7.92 21.68 -5.82
N VAL A 52 8.86 22.55 -6.20
CA VAL A 52 9.56 22.45 -7.49
C VAL A 52 10.54 21.31 -7.34
N MET A 53 10.13 20.11 -7.82
CA MET A 53 11.01 18.94 -7.86
C MET A 53 12.40 19.31 -8.39
N ASN A 54 13.42 18.90 -7.66
CA ASN A 54 14.81 19.00 -8.12
C ASN A 54 15.07 18.04 -9.31
N ALA A 55 16.26 18.06 -9.88
CA ALA A 55 16.58 17.26 -11.06
C ALA A 55 16.55 15.74 -10.80
N GLU A 56 16.85 15.30 -9.58
CA GLU A 56 16.83 13.90 -9.18
C GLU A 56 15.39 13.42 -8.95
N GLN A 57 14.60 14.18 -8.20
CA GLN A 57 13.18 13.93 -8.00
C GLN A 57 12.41 13.85 -9.33
N LYS A 58 12.75 14.72 -10.31
CA LYS A 58 12.16 14.62 -11.66
C LYS A 58 12.48 13.30 -12.35
N LYS A 59 13.71 12.79 -12.21
CA LYS A 59 14.08 11.48 -12.78
C LYS A 59 13.33 10.34 -12.10
N ILE A 60 13.19 10.40 -10.78
CA ILE A 60 12.41 9.42 -10.01
C ILE A 60 10.95 9.46 -10.45
N TYR A 61 10.37 10.65 -10.55
CA TYR A 61 8.98 10.82 -10.99
C TYR A 61 8.72 10.26 -12.39
N GLU A 62 9.64 10.50 -13.33
CA GLU A 62 9.52 9.89 -14.67
C GLU A 62 9.58 8.35 -14.62
N LYS A 63 10.39 7.75 -13.74
CA LYS A 63 10.37 6.29 -13.52
C LYS A 63 9.03 5.83 -12.96
N ILE A 64 8.48 6.53 -11.95
CA ILE A 64 7.18 6.21 -11.35
C ILE A 64 6.08 6.26 -12.41
N LYS A 65 6.08 7.28 -13.28
CA LYS A 65 5.12 7.35 -14.39
C LYS A 65 5.23 6.18 -15.37
N LEU A 66 6.42 5.64 -15.57
CA LEU A 66 6.61 4.45 -16.41
C LEU A 66 6.13 3.18 -15.70
N THR A 67 6.30 3.09 -14.38
CA THR A 67 5.79 1.99 -13.55
C THR A 67 4.29 1.76 -13.76
N TYR A 68 3.52 2.83 -13.85
CA TYR A 68 2.05 2.74 -14.02
C TYR A 68 1.60 2.82 -15.49
N LYS A 69 2.45 2.39 -16.43
CA LYS A 69 2.08 2.17 -17.84
C LYS A 69 2.05 0.66 -18.15
N GLU A 70 0.87 0.13 -18.43
CA GLU A 70 0.67 -1.30 -18.71
C GLU A 70 1.59 -1.81 -19.82
N GLU A 71 1.83 -1.00 -20.87
CA GLU A 71 2.75 -1.36 -21.96
C GLU A 71 4.21 -1.53 -21.50
N GLU A 72 4.67 -0.70 -20.56
CA GLU A 72 6.02 -0.83 -20.00
C GLU A 72 6.11 -2.06 -19.08
N GLN A 73 5.07 -2.33 -18.28
CA GLN A 73 4.96 -3.52 -17.46
C GLN A 73 5.01 -4.81 -18.30
N LYS A 74 4.32 -4.82 -19.43
CA LYS A 74 4.36 -5.93 -20.38
C LYS A 74 5.75 -6.15 -20.97
N LYS A 75 6.46 -5.07 -21.35
CA LYS A 75 7.86 -5.16 -21.84
C LYS A 75 8.79 -5.73 -20.77
N VAL A 76 8.60 -5.34 -19.51
CA VAL A 76 9.39 -5.88 -18.39
C VAL A 76 9.13 -7.38 -18.23
N ALA A 77 7.85 -7.80 -18.20
CA ALA A 77 7.49 -9.22 -18.13
C ALA A 77 8.10 -10.03 -19.28
N GLU A 78 7.98 -9.57 -20.53
CA GLU A 78 8.58 -10.23 -21.70
C GLU A 78 10.13 -10.33 -21.59
N LYS A 79 10.77 -9.34 -20.98
CA LYS A 79 12.22 -9.37 -20.73
C LYS A 79 12.58 -10.40 -19.68
N LEU A 80 11.79 -10.53 -18.61
CA LEU A 80 11.99 -11.54 -17.57
C LEU A 80 11.80 -12.95 -18.14
N GLU A 81 10.74 -13.19 -18.93
CA GLU A 81 10.54 -14.46 -19.61
C GLU A 81 11.74 -14.86 -20.47
N LYS A 82 12.24 -13.95 -21.32
CA LYS A 82 13.46 -14.21 -22.11
C LYS A 82 14.69 -14.50 -21.25
N LYS A 83 14.81 -13.89 -20.06
CA LYS A 83 15.88 -14.20 -19.12
C LYS A 83 15.70 -15.61 -18.54
N LYS A 84 14.49 -15.98 -18.11
CA LYS A 84 14.17 -17.32 -17.61
C LYS A 84 14.52 -18.42 -18.62
N GLU A 85 14.30 -18.15 -19.90
CA GLU A 85 14.61 -19.08 -21.00
C GLU A 85 16.11 -19.12 -21.39
N SER A 86 16.92 -18.15 -20.95
CA SER A 86 18.31 -17.98 -21.41
C SER A 86 19.28 -19.01 -20.86
N GLN A 87 18.96 -19.62 -19.72
CA GLN A 87 19.76 -20.67 -19.06
C GLN A 87 18.93 -21.43 -18.03
N ASP A 88 19.49 -22.53 -17.51
CA ASP A 88 18.88 -23.28 -16.41
C ASP A 88 19.18 -22.59 -15.08
N TYR A 89 18.14 -22.08 -14.45
CA TYR A 89 18.23 -21.48 -13.12
C TYR A 89 17.84 -22.53 -12.06
N ASN A 90 18.64 -22.62 -11.01
CA ASN A 90 18.43 -23.52 -9.88
C ASN A 90 18.79 -22.79 -8.56
N LEU A 91 18.63 -23.43 -7.43
CA LEU A 91 18.89 -22.83 -6.11
C LEU A 91 20.31 -22.22 -5.97
N ASN A 92 21.33 -22.78 -6.66
CA ASN A 92 22.69 -22.25 -6.61
C ASN A 92 22.95 -21.13 -7.62
N ASN A 93 22.10 -21.01 -8.63
CA ASN A 93 22.19 -20.02 -9.70
C ASN A 93 20.79 -19.45 -9.98
N MET A 94 20.25 -18.69 -9.04
CA MET A 94 18.93 -18.04 -9.17
C MET A 94 19.00 -16.84 -10.12
N LEU A 95 17.93 -16.59 -10.88
CA LEU A 95 17.71 -15.30 -11.51
C LEU A 95 17.21 -14.31 -10.43
N ILE A 96 17.99 -13.26 -10.20
CA ILE A 96 17.66 -12.21 -9.23
C ILE A 96 17.70 -10.87 -9.95
N GLU A 97 16.59 -10.12 -9.89
CA GLU A 97 16.47 -8.79 -10.48
C GLU A 97 15.95 -7.80 -9.44
N TYR A 98 16.58 -6.64 -9.37
CA TYR A 98 16.13 -5.57 -8.48
C TYR A 98 14.85 -4.93 -9.02
N ASN A 99 13.75 -4.98 -8.24
CA ASN A 99 12.48 -4.28 -8.45
C ASN A 99 12.14 -4.06 -9.95
N PRO A 100 12.03 -5.12 -10.76
CA PRO A 100 11.91 -4.96 -12.21
C PRO A 100 10.65 -4.23 -12.63
N PHE A 101 9.57 -4.38 -11.88
CA PHE A 101 8.27 -3.76 -12.12
C PHE A 101 8.10 -2.36 -11.51
N GLY A 102 9.01 -1.93 -10.63
CA GLY A 102 9.02 -0.57 -10.09
C GLY A 102 8.04 -0.28 -8.96
N THR A 103 7.25 -1.26 -8.52
CA THR A 103 6.15 -1.07 -7.54
C THR A 103 6.57 -1.18 -6.08
N ASN A 104 7.76 -1.72 -5.79
CA ASN A 104 8.31 -1.75 -4.43
C ASN A 104 9.82 -1.60 -4.49
N THR A 105 10.34 -0.44 -4.08
CA THR A 105 11.76 -0.11 -4.16
C THR A 105 12.63 -0.95 -3.21
N GLN A 106 12.04 -1.66 -2.26
CA GLN A 106 12.73 -2.55 -1.32
C GLN A 106 12.39 -4.01 -1.60
N SER A 107 12.56 -4.44 -2.88
CA SER A 107 12.22 -5.79 -3.30
C SER A 107 13.15 -6.35 -4.36
N LEU A 108 13.20 -7.69 -4.42
CA LEU A 108 13.88 -8.44 -5.48
C LEU A 108 12.90 -9.40 -6.14
N TYR A 109 12.96 -9.50 -7.45
CA TYR A 109 12.36 -10.61 -8.19
C TYR A 109 13.31 -11.80 -8.15
N VAL A 110 12.79 -12.99 -7.85
CA VAL A 110 13.57 -14.23 -7.77
C VAL A 110 12.89 -15.32 -8.59
N TYR A 111 13.70 -16.05 -9.37
CA TYR A 111 13.24 -17.22 -10.13
C TYR A 111 14.29 -18.33 -10.11
N PHE A 112 13.84 -19.57 -9.88
CA PHE A 112 14.64 -20.79 -10.00
C PHE A 112 13.74 -22.04 -10.11
N LYS A 113 14.34 -23.17 -10.50
CA LYS A 113 13.70 -24.49 -10.53
C LYS A 113 14.37 -25.46 -9.57
N THR A 114 13.62 -26.46 -9.15
CA THR A 114 14.10 -27.59 -8.32
C THR A 114 13.73 -28.92 -8.96
N ASP A 115 14.54 -29.96 -8.72
CA ASP A 115 14.30 -31.30 -9.28
C ASP A 115 13.07 -31.96 -8.65
N ALA A 116 12.82 -31.70 -7.38
CA ALA A 116 11.64 -32.15 -6.64
C ALA A 116 10.74 -30.99 -6.28
N ALA A 117 9.46 -31.27 -6.05
CA ALA A 117 8.53 -30.28 -5.53
C ALA A 117 8.89 -29.92 -4.08
N VAL A 118 9.03 -28.60 -3.80
CA VAL A 118 9.46 -28.07 -2.50
C VAL A 118 8.62 -26.88 -2.09
N LYS A 119 8.62 -26.57 -0.80
CA LYS A 119 8.19 -25.28 -0.26
C LYS A 119 9.38 -24.34 -0.12
N VAL A 120 9.15 -23.05 -0.30
CA VAL A 120 10.18 -22.02 -0.16
C VAL A 120 9.73 -20.98 0.87
N SER A 121 10.64 -20.67 1.80
CA SER A 121 10.55 -19.52 2.68
C SER A 121 11.89 -18.78 2.70
N TYR A 122 11.91 -17.59 3.26
CA TYR A 122 13.16 -16.83 3.43
C TYR A 122 13.17 -16.02 4.73
N THR A 123 14.39 -15.74 5.19
CA THR A 123 14.65 -14.81 6.30
C THR A 123 15.62 -13.73 5.82
N ILE A 124 15.36 -12.50 6.15
CA ILE A 124 16.24 -11.35 5.90
C ILE A 124 16.87 -10.94 7.22
N HIS A 125 18.20 -10.89 7.25
CA HIS A 125 19.01 -10.44 8.36
C HIS A 125 19.87 -9.25 7.92
N VAL A 126 20.07 -8.27 8.80
CA VAL A 126 21.03 -7.17 8.64
C VAL A 126 21.94 -7.10 9.87
N LYS A 127 23.14 -6.51 9.72
CA LYS A 127 24.14 -6.42 10.80
C LYS A 127 23.85 -5.32 11.84
N ASP A 128 22.60 -4.93 11.98
CA ASP A 128 22.15 -3.94 12.96
C ASP A 128 21.34 -4.65 14.05
N ASP A 129 21.88 -4.71 15.29
CA ASP A 129 21.23 -5.37 16.42
C ASP A 129 19.88 -4.72 16.82
N GLY A 130 19.59 -3.51 16.34
CA GLY A 130 18.32 -2.81 16.53
C GLY A 130 17.22 -3.23 15.54
N ILE A 131 17.56 -4.03 14.52
CA ILE A 131 16.64 -4.48 13.49
C ILE A 131 16.47 -6.00 13.60
N SER A 132 15.25 -6.43 13.90
CA SER A 132 14.91 -7.87 13.97
C SER A 132 14.93 -8.53 12.60
N ASP A 133 15.19 -9.83 12.57
CA ASP A 133 15.05 -10.63 11.37
C ASP A 133 13.61 -10.59 10.86
N PHE A 134 13.45 -10.60 9.54
CA PHE A 134 12.15 -10.66 8.89
C PHE A 134 12.03 -11.96 8.09
N SER A 135 11.05 -12.77 8.44
CA SER A 135 10.82 -14.08 7.81
C SER A 135 9.48 -14.12 7.08
N ARG A 136 9.43 -14.86 5.98
CA ARG A 136 8.20 -15.01 5.19
C ARG A 136 8.18 -16.34 4.42
N ASP A 137 7.01 -16.97 4.39
CA ASP A 137 6.69 -18.00 3.42
C ASP A 137 6.40 -17.36 2.04
N VAL A 138 6.90 -17.98 0.98
CA VAL A 138 6.76 -17.45 -0.38
C VAL A 138 5.33 -17.62 -0.89
N TYR A 139 4.67 -18.73 -0.54
CA TYR A 139 3.31 -19.06 -0.95
C TYR A 139 2.38 -19.11 0.27
N GLN A 140 1.17 -18.59 0.13
CA GLN A 140 0.17 -18.63 1.22
C GLN A 140 -0.40 -20.03 1.44
N ASP A 141 -0.62 -20.76 0.33
CA ASP A 141 -1.08 -22.14 0.37
C ASP A 141 0.16 -23.01 0.43
N GLU A 142 0.20 -23.92 1.38
CA GLU A 142 1.34 -24.82 1.63
C GLU A 142 1.68 -25.74 0.45
N GLU A 143 1.67 -25.22 -0.77
CA GLU A 143 1.90 -25.98 -1.99
C GLU A 143 3.38 -26.26 -2.25
N TYR A 144 3.67 -27.50 -2.58
CA TYR A 144 4.98 -27.92 -3.08
C TYR A 144 5.04 -27.71 -4.60
N GLN A 145 6.07 -27.00 -5.06
CA GLN A 145 6.25 -26.65 -6.47
C GLN A 145 7.67 -26.99 -6.94
N THR A 146 7.86 -27.14 -8.25
CA THR A 146 9.18 -27.34 -8.87
C THR A 146 9.69 -26.08 -9.57
N GLU A 147 8.84 -25.10 -9.78
CA GLU A 147 9.18 -23.82 -10.39
C GLU A 147 8.78 -22.71 -9.45
N HIS A 148 9.74 -21.85 -9.12
CA HIS A 148 9.62 -20.82 -8.09
C HIS A 148 9.84 -19.46 -8.72
N GLU A 149 8.79 -18.62 -8.71
CA GLU A 149 8.81 -17.25 -9.20
C GLU A 149 8.07 -16.36 -8.19
N PHE A 150 8.81 -15.45 -7.56
CA PHE A 150 8.26 -14.64 -6.48
C PHE A 150 9.02 -13.35 -6.25
N GLN A 151 8.42 -12.45 -5.47
CA GLN A 151 9.06 -11.25 -4.98
C GLN A 151 9.55 -11.44 -3.54
N VAL A 152 10.85 -11.20 -3.30
CA VAL A 152 11.38 -11.00 -1.95
C VAL A 152 11.08 -9.57 -1.56
N ILE A 153 10.35 -9.39 -0.47
CA ILE A 153 9.99 -8.10 0.14
C ILE A 153 10.50 -8.05 1.57
N GLY A 154 10.59 -6.87 2.16
CA GLY A 154 11.05 -6.71 3.54
C GLY A 154 12.53 -6.35 3.68
N LEU A 155 13.19 -6.00 2.59
CA LEU A 155 14.58 -5.56 2.56
C LEU A 155 14.74 -4.17 3.18
N ILE A 156 15.87 -3.96 3.84
CA ILE A 156 16.22 -2.70 4.51
C ILE A 156 17.02 -1.83 3.54
N PRO A 157 16.68 -0.54 3.37
CA PRO A 157 17.42 0.38 2.50
C PRO A 157 18.83 0.67 3.02
N ASP A 158 19.70 1.10 2.11
CA ASP A 158 21.07 1.60 2.36
C ASP A 158 21.96 0.65 3.15
N THR A 159 21.73 -0.66 3.06
CA THR A 159 22.53 -1.65 3.79
C THR A 159 22.63 -2.98 3.07
N GLU A 160 23.61 -3.80 3.49
CA GLU A 160 23.69 -5.20 3.09
C GLU A 160 22.61 -6.01 3.80
N ASN A 161 21.74 -6.65 3.01
CA ASN A 161 20.74 -7.60 3.48
C ASN A 161 21.23 -9.03 3.20
N THR A 162 21.33 -9.83 4.22
CA THR A 162 21.59 -11.28 4.09
C THR A 162 20.26 -12.00 3.98
N ILE A 163 19.99 -12.62 2.84
CA ILE A 163 18.74 -13.33 2.55
C ILE A 163 19.05 -14.82 2.59
N THR A 164 18.48 -15.54 3.54
CA THR A 164 18.58 -17.00 3.63
C THR A 164 17.29 -17.62 3.10
N PHE A 165 17.36 -18.32 1.99
CA PHE A 165 16.26 -19.12 1.45
C PHE A 165 16.28 -20.51 2.08
N TYR A 166 15.13 -21.00 2.49
CA TYR A 166 14.88 -22.34 2.99
C TYR A 166 14.02 -23.08 1.97
N VAL A 167 14.52 -24.21 1.51
CA VAL A 167 13.86 -25.06 0.51
C VAL A 167 13.56 -26.39 1.16
N THR A 168 12.28 -26.62 1.48
CA THR A 168 11.82 -27.75 2.30
C THR A 168 11.12 -28.78 1.43
N ASN A 169 11.63 -30.01 1.44
CA ASN A 169 11.05 -31.17 0.75
C ASN A 169 9.82 -31.72 1.50
N GLU A 170 9.03 -32.56 0.84
CA GLU A 170 7.86 -33.21 1.44
C GLU A 170 8.20 -34.10 2.66
N ASP A 171 9.43 -34.64 2.75
CA ASP A 171 9.90 -35.42 3.89
C ASP A 171 10.34 -34.54 5.09
N GLY A 172 10.22 -33.23 4.98
CA GLY A 172 10.62 -32.24 5.98
C GLY A 172 12.12 -31.89 5.97
N SER A 173 12.93 -32.49 5.11
CA SER A 173 14.33 -32.09 4.95
C SER A 173 14.44 -30.73 4.28
N THR A 174 15.34 -29.87 4.79
CA THR A 174 15.50 -28.49 4.33
C THR A 174 16.92 -28.24 3.84
N ASN A 175 17.03 -27.69 2.64
CA ASN A 175 18.26 -27.12 2.10
C ASN A 175 18.21 -25.60 2.24
N THR A 176 19.36 -24.96 2.46
CA THR A 176 19.46 -23.51 2.57
C THR A 176 20.37 -22.91 1.50
N LYS A 177 20.03 -21.70 1.09
CA LYS A 177 20.87 -20.87 0.23
C LYS A 177 20.90 -19.46 0.75
N GLU A 178 22.08 -18.97 1.03
CA GLU A 178 22.30 -17.59 1.45
C GLU A 178 22.81 -16.75 0.28
N ILE A 179 22.30 -15.52 0.19
CA ILE A 179 22.81 -14.46 -0.67
C ILE A 179 22.92 -13.16 0.13
N VAL A 180 23.83 -12.30 -0.27
CA VAL A 180 23.96 -10.94 0.26
C VAL A 180 23.60 -9.96 -0.84
N TYR A 181 22.72 -9.02 -0.52
CA TYR A 181 22.29 -7.98 -1.44
C TYR A 181 22.36 -6.60 -0.79
N GLU A 182 23.12 -5.70 -1.40
CA GLU A 182 23.19 -4.31 -0.96
C GLU A 182 22.02 -3.53 -1.57
N MET A 183 21.11 -3.06 -0.72
CA MET A 183 19.96 -2.27 -1.15
C MET A 183 20.33 -0.80 -1.29
N GLY A 184 19.74 -0.14 -2.28
CA GLY A 184 19.85 1.31 -2.46
C GLY A 184 18.90 2.10 -1.57
N SER A 185 19.03 3.44 -1.66
CA SER A 185 18.21 4.39 -0.91
C SER A 185 16.76 4.38 -1.35
N LEU A 186 15.88 4.77 -0.43
CA LEU A 186 14.48 5.06 -0.71
C LEU A 186 14.34 6.26 -1.67
N TYR A 187 13.28 6.27 -2.45
CA TYR A 187 12.93 7.42 -3.29
C TYR A 187 12.29 8.55 -2.50
N GLY A 188 11.56 8.22 -1.44
CA GLY A 188 10.81 9.16 -0.60
C GLY A 188 11.56 9.67 0.63
N GLU A 189 12.80 9.25 0.85
CA GLU A 189 13.66 9.71 1.96
C GLU A 189 13.06 9.47 3.36
N GLU A 190 12.18 8.45 3.52
CA GLU A 190 11.54 8.12 4.79
C GLU A 190 12.53 7.46 5.77
N LYS A 191 12.19 7.42 7.04
CA LYS A 191 13.04 6.81 8.08
C LYS A 191 12.91 5.29 8.07
N VAL A 192 14.03 4.62 8.33
CA VAL A 192 14.09 3.15 8.47
C VAL A 192 13.28 2.65 9.67
N GLN A 193 13.14 3.45 10.72
CA GLN A 193 12.36 3.11 11.90
C GLN A 193 11.40 4.25 12.28
N LEU A 194 10.21 3.85 12.72
CA LEU A 194 9.29 4.75 13.39
C LEU A 194 9.75 4.95 14.84
N ASP A 195 9.66 6.20 15.32
CA ASP A 195 9.74 6.48 16.75
C ASP A 195 8.45 5.99 17.41
N THR A 196 8.51 4.85 18.09
CA THR A 196 7.32 4.23 18.69
C THR A 196 7.32 4.39 20.20
N ASP A 197 6.23 4.93 20.77
CA ASP A 197 5.94 4.85 22.21
C ASP A 197 5.15 3.54 22.50
N MET A 198 5.85 2.43 22.52
CA MET A 198 5.33 1.06 22.56
C MET A 198 4.89 0.59 23.96
N LYS A 199 4.38 1.47 24.82
CA LYS A 199 4.16 1.14 26.23
C LYS A 199 3.14 0.03 26.52
N GLN A 200 2.25 -0.36 25.61
CA GLN A 200 1.15 -1.27 25.96
C GLN A 200 0.73 -2.32 24.94
N SER A 201 1.20 -2.34 23.70
CA SER A 201 0.62 -3.18 22.65
C SER A 201 1.57 -3.83 21.66
N ALA A 202 2.87 -3.71 21.80
CA ALA A 202 3.83 -4.34 20.89
C ALA A 202 3.66 -5.87 20.82
N ASP A 203 3.44 -6.49 21.98
CA ASP A 203 3.21 -7.95 22.09
C ASP A 203 1.85 -8.40 21.49
N GLN A 204 1.03 -7.47 21.01
CA GLN A 204 -0.31 -7.74 20.46
C GLN A 204 -0.39 -7.56 18.93
N LEU A 205 0.67 -7.05 18.31
CA LEU A 205 0.74 -6.95 16.86
C LEU A 205 1.16 -8.30 16.28
N GLU A 206 0.40 -8.77 15.31
CA GLU A 206 0.75 -9.98 14.56
C GLU A 206 1.98 -9.72 13.67
N ASP A 207 2.72 -10.78 13.36
CA ASP A 207 3.80 -10.71 12.38
C ASP A 207 3.21 -10.38 11.00
N GLY A 208 3.81 -9.40 10.32
CA GLY A 208 3.32 -8.95 9.04
C GLY A 208 3.85 -7.57 8.66
N LEU A 209 3.21 -6.96 7.68
CA LEU A 209 3.52 -5.62 7.23
C LEU A 209 2.33 -4.69 7.44
N TYR A 210 2.61 -3.58 8.08
CA TYR A 210 1.66 -2.49 8.35
C TYR A 210 1.94 -1.36 7.36
N VAL A 211 0.89 -0.82 6.76
CA VAL A 211 1.04 0.20 5.72
C VAL A 211 0.72 1.59 6.23
N ILE A 212 1.58 2.55 5.91
CA ILE A 212 1.27 3.98 5.93
C ILE A 212 0.98 4.39 4.49
N LEU A 213 -0.22 4.91 4.24
CA LEU A 213 -0.80 5.07 2.90
C LEU A 213 -0.31 6.30 2.13
N GLY A 214 0.63 7.06 2.69
CA GLY A 214 1.19 8.27 2.08
C GLY A 214 0.61 9.57 2.66
N ASN A 215 0.85 10.66 1.97
CA ASN A 215 0.46 12.02 2.34
C ASN A 215 -0.43 12.66 1.26
N ASP A 216 -0.87 13.89 1.50
CA ASP A 216 -1.65 14.68 0.52
C ASP A 216 -0.69 15.47 -0.40
N SER A 217 0.23 14.77 -1.06
CA SER A 217 1.19 15.38 -1.97
C SER A 217 0.56 15.67 -3.33
N SER A 218 0.92 16.78 -3.93
CA SER A 218 0.46 17.16 -5.28
C SER A 218 1.30 16.54 -6.41
N SER A 219 2.38 15.86 -6.05
CA SER A 219 3.28 15.21 -7.00
C SER A 219 4.12 14.18 -6.26
N MET A 220 4.17 12.95 -6.77
CA MET A 220 4.99 11.88 -6.21
C MET A 220 4.76 11.69 -4.69
N ASP A 221 4.08 10.66 -4.35
CA ASP A 221 3.85 10.22 -2.97
C ASP A 221 4.28 8.76 -2.80
N PHE A 222 4.29 8.26 -1.57
CA PHE A 222 4.77 6.92 -1.28
C PHE A 222 3.93 6.25 -0.21
N MET A 223 3.62 4.97 -0.39
CA MET A 223 3.20 4.12 0.73
C MET A 223 4.44 3.43 1.30
N TYR A 224 4.47 3.29 2.62
CA TYR A 224 5.54 2.61 3.33
C TYR A 224 5.03 1.41 4.10
N TYR A 225 5.76 0.30 4.03
CA TYR A 225 5.50 -0.89 4.82
C TYR A 225 6.46 -0.94 6.00
N TYR A 226 5.90 -1.14 7.18
CA TYR A 226 6.65 -1.35 8.41
C TYR A 226 6.29 -2.71 9.01
N ASP A 227 7.25 -3.39 9.61
CA ASP A 227 6.96 -4.59 10.41
C ASP A 227 6.36 -4.22 11.78
N ASN A 228 6.00 -5.24 12.57
CA ASN A 228 5.43 -5.06 13.90
C ASN A 228 6.40 -4.41 14.93
N SER A 229 7.68 -4.31 14.62
CA SER A 229 8.69 -3.59 15.40
C SER A 229 8.86 -2.12 14.95
N GLY A 230 8.12 -1.68 13.92
CA GLY A 230 8.24 -0.34 13.36
C GLY A 230 9.42 -0.15 12.42
N VAL A 231 10.02 -1.23 11.92
CA VAL A 231 11.11 -1.19 10.95
C VAL A 231 10.54 -1.11 9.55
N LEU A 232 11.02 -0.15 8.75
CA LEU A 232 10.62 0.01 7.35
C LEU A 232 11.09 -1.18 6.51
N ARG A 233 10.15 -1.81 5.80
CA ARG A 233 10.32 -3.02 5.00
C ARG A 233 9.88 -2.88 3.54
N GLY A 234 9.42 -1.71 3.12
CA GLY A 234 9.02 -1.48 1.74
C GLY A 234 8.60 -0.06 1.46
N GLU A 235 8.75 0.35 0.20
CA GLU A 235 8.32 1.64 -0.32
C GLU A 235 7.64 1.43 -1.66
N VAL A 236 6.38 1.85 -1.77
CA VAL A 236 5.58 1.79 -3.00
C VAL A 236 5.38 3.20 -3.52
N PRO A 237 5.99 3.56 -4.65
CA PRO A 237 5.83 4.89 -5.22
C PRO A 237 4.42 5.09 -5.79
N LEU A 238 3.84 6.27 -5.59
CA LEU A 238 2.56 6.73 -6.14
C LEU A 238 2.80 7.86 -7.15
N LEU A 239 1.84 8.10 -8.05
CA LEU A 239 1.97 9.18 -9.04
C LEU A 239 1.87 10.58 -8.42
N ASP A 240 0.88 10.75 -7.57
CA ASP A 240 0.63 11.94 -6.78
C ASP A 240 -0.12 11.51 -5.51
N TYR A 241 -0.96 12.15 -4.96
CA TYR A 241 -1.83 11.88 -3.83
C TYR A 241 -1.74 10.47 -3.18
N ARG A 242 -1.93 10.39 -1.87
CA ARG A 242 -1.88 9.14 -1.07
C ARG A 242 -2.86 8.09 -1.57
N SER A 243 -2.59 6.83 -1.25
CA SER A 243 -3.60 5.79 -1.32
C SER A 243 -4.56 5.89 -0.13
N HIS A 244 -5.83 5.50 -0.34
CA HIS A 244 -6.83 5.53 0.74
C HIS A 244 -6.99 4.18 1.43
N ARG A 245 -6.73 3.10 0.70
CA ARG A 245 -6.86 1.72 1.20
C ARG A 245 -6.04 0.77 0.33
N LEU A 246 -5.70 -0.39 0.88
CA LEU A 246 -5.31 -1.57 0.11
C LEU A 246 -6.45 -2.57 0.11
N LEU A 247 -6.84 -3.05 -1.06
CA LEU A 247 -7.73 -4.19 -1.21
C LEU A 247 -6.97 -5.36 -1.82
N PHE A 248 -7.35 -6.56 -1.43
CA PHE A 248 -6.73 -7.78 -1.92
C PHE A 248 -7.81 -8.74 -2.40
N ASP A 249 -7.54 -9.41 -3.52
CA ASP A 249 -8.15 -10.67 -3.90
C ASP A 249 -7.07 -11.78 -3.83
N ASP A 250 -7.39 -12.98 -4.30
CA ASP A 250 -6.50 -14.13 -4.22
C ASP A 250 -5.11 -13.90 -4.86
N ASN A 251 -5.01 -13.04 -5.86
CA ASN A 251 -3.81 -12.89 -6.69
C ASN A 251 -3.33 -11.45 -6.85
N SER A 252 -4.11 -10.48 -6.44
CA SER A 252 -3.82 -9.07 -6.71
C SER A 252 -4.07 -8.18 -5.51
N MET A 253 -3.31 -7.09 -5.48
CA MET A 253 -3.52 -5.94 -4.62
C MET A 253 -4.03 -4.78 -5.45
N TYR A 254 -5.02 -4.05 -4.93
CA TYR A 254 -5.61 -2.87 -5.56
C TYR A 254 -5.43 -1.66 -4.66
N TYR A 255 -5.01 -0.55 -5.22
CA TYR A 255 -4.83 0.70 -4.50
C TYR A 255 -4.92 1.92 -5.42
N SER A 256 -5.28 3.07 -4.87
CA SER A 256 -5.22 4.34 -5.60
C SER A 256 -3.78 4.81 -5.75
N ILE A 257 -3.43 5.27 -6.94
CA ILE A 257 -2.10 5.79 -7.29
C ILE A 257 -2.12 7.29 -7.57
N SER A 258 -3.30 7.86 -7.58
CA SER A 258 -3.60 9.29 -7.67
C SER A 258 -5.07 9.50 -7.33
N GLU A 259 -5.52 10.74 -7.26
CA GLU A 259 -6.93 11.07 -7.05
C GLU A 259 -7.86 10.48 -8.14
N LYS A 260 -7.34 10.25 -9.36
CA LYS A 260 -8.15 9.82 -10.52
C LYS A 260 -7.79 8.45 -11.06
N LYS A 261 -6.85 7.74 -10.42
CA LYS A 261 -6.38 6.45 -10.93
C LYS A 261 -6.16 5.43 -9.83
N MET A 262 -6.45 4.19 -10.18
CA MET A 262 -6.17 3.02 -9.34
C MET A 262 -5.31 2.02 -10.12
N ALA A 263 -4.55 1.21 -9.41
CA ALA A 263 -3.75 0.13 -9.98
C ALA A 263 -4.17 -1.22 -9.41
N GLN A 264 -4.09 -2.24 -10.26
CA GLN A 264 -4.10 -3.65 -9.89
C GLN A 264 -2.68 -4.18 -10.06
N VAL A 265 -2.14 -4.80 -9.01
CA VAL A 265 -0.77 -5.30 -8.95
C VAL A 265 -0.77 -6.77 -8.52
N ASN A 266 -0.12 -7.63 -9.30
CA ASN A 266 -0.03 -9.05 -8.98
C ASN A 266 1.06 -9.34 -7.91
N ARG A 267 1.19 -10.62 -7.51
CA ARG A 267 2.15 -11.06 -6.47
C ARG A 267 3.63 -10.85 -6.83
N LEU A 268 3.96 -10.64 -8.10
CA LEU A 268 5.32 -10.33 -8.56
C LEU A 268 5.64 -8.82 -8.51
N GLY A 269 4.66 -8.00 -8.12
CA GLY A 269 4.76 -6.54 -8.17
C GLY A 269 4.46 -5.95 -9.55
N GLN A 270 4.00 -6.75 -10.53
CA GLN A 270 3.64 -6.25 -11.85
C GLN A 270 2.29 -5.53 -11.80
N VAL A 271 2.24 -4.31 -12.32
CA VAL A 271 0.96 -3.63 -12.60
C VAL A 271 0.30 -4.32 -13.79
N THR A 272 -0.81 -4.99 -13.52
CA THR A 272 -1.57 -5.73 -14.54
C THR A 272 -2.64 -4.88 -15.19
N LYS A 273 -3.15 -3.87 -14.48
CA LYS A 273 -4.14 -2.94 -14.98
C LYS A 273 -4.08 -1.59 -14.25
N VAL A 274 -4.37 -0.53 -14.99
CA VAL A 274 -4.56 0.83 -14.45
C VAL A 274 -5.97 1.29 -14.82
N TYR A 275 -6.75 1.62 -13.81
CA TYR A 275 -8.10 2.14 -13.96
C TYR A 275 -8.06 3.68 -13.92
N ASN A 276 -8.78 4.30 -14.85
CA ASN A 276 -8.94 5.75 -14.90
C ASN A 276 -10.40 6.09 -14.58
N LEU A 277 -10.60 6.90 -13.56
CA LEU A 277 -11.94 7.30 -13.09
C LEU A 277 -12.54 8.46 -13.92
N GLY A 278 -11.84 8.95 -14.94
CA GLY A 278 -12.33 10.02 -15.83
C GLY A 278 -12.39 11.36 -15.11
N ASP A 279 -13.59 11.94 -15.08
CA ASP A 279 -13.84 13.23 -14.46
C ASP A 279 -14.04 13.15 -12.94
N TYR A 280 -14.04 11.94 -12.37
CA TYR A 280 -14.20 11.74 -10.93
C TYR A 280 -12.86 11.74 -10.19
N SER A 281 -12.85 12.35 -9.01
CA SER A 281 -11.77 12.31 -8.04
C SER A 281 -12.18 11.44 -6.86
N LEU A 282 -11.47 10.33 -6.63
CA LEU A 282 -11.72 9.46 -5.48
C LEU A 282 -11.27 10.11 -4.17
N HIS A 283 -11.98 9.81 -3.10
CA HIS A 283 -11.63 10.28 -1.76
C HIS A 283 -12.05 9.25 -0.70
N HIS A 284 -11.47 9.36 0.48
CA HIS A 284 -11.74 8.61 1.70
C HIS A 284 -11.65 7.08 1.56
N ASP A 285 -12.50 6.42 0.75
CA ASP A 285 -12.59 4.96 0.80
C ASP A 285 -13.09 4.31 -0.51
N TYR A 286 -12.76 3.05 -0.65
CA TYR A 286 -13.28 2.13 -1.66
C TYR A 286 -13.28 0.70 -1.13
N VAL A 287 -14.21 -0.13 -1.61
CA VAL A 287 -14.44 -1.50 -1.13
C VAL A 287 -14.94 -2.38 -2.27
N PHE A 288 -14.68 -3.70 -2.22
CA PHE A 288 -15.34 -4.63 -3.13
C PHE A 288 -16.81 -4.81 -2.76
N ASP A 289 -17.67 -4.86 -3.78
CA ASP A 289 -19.03 -5.38 -3.66
C ASP A 289 -19.05 -6.91 -3.65
N GLU A 290 -20.21 -7.51 -3.43
CA GLU A 290 -20.39 -8.97 -3.41
C GLU A 290 -20.12 -9.66 -4.76
N ASN A 291 -20.06 -8.92 -5.86
CA ASN A 291 -19.79 -9.41 -7.21
C ASN A 291 -18.33 -9.20 -7.64
N GLY A 292 -17.48 -8.65 -6.75
CA GLY A 292 -16.09 -8.35 -7.03
C GLY A 292 -15.85 -7.07 -7.81
N ASN A 293 -16.86 -6.20 -7.99
CA ASN A 293 -16.65 -4.84 -8.48
C ASN A 293 -16.19 -3.96 -7.32
N MET A 294 -15.65 -2.80 -7.62
CA MET A 294 -15.22 -1.84 -6.61
C MET A 294 -16.20 -0.69 -6.50
N LEU A 295 -16.72 -0.45 -5.30
CA LEU A 295 -17.47 0.77 -4.96
C LEU A 295 -16.47 1.80 -4.45
N ILE A 296 -16.55 3.03 -4.95
CA ILE A 296 -15.58 4.10 -4.71
C ILE A 296 -16.33 5.36 -4.32
N LEU A 297 -15.97 5.98 -3.21
CA LEU A 297 -16.43 7.32 -2.88
C LEU A 297 -15.69 8.34 -3.75
N ALA A 298 -16.42 9.24 -4.38
CA ALA A 298 -15.87 10.17 -5.34
C ALA A 298 -16.59 11.52 -5.36
N THR A 299 -15.93 12.51 -5.94
CA THR A 299 -16.48 13.81 -6.34
C THR A 299 -16.43 13.92 -7.85
N ASP A 300 -17.50 14.42 -8.48
CA ASP A 300 -17.46 14.85 -9.88
C ASP A 300 -16.74 16.21 -9.99
N THR A 301 -15.55 16.18 -10.61
CA THR A 301 -14.72 17.41 -10.74
C THR A 301 -15.25 18.40 -11.77
N THR A 302 -16.32 18.07 -12.49
CA THR A 302 -17.01 18.96 -13.45
C THR A 302 -18.16 19.74 -12.84
N GLN A 303 -18.57 19.37 -11.62
CA GLN A 303 -19.65 19.98 -10.87
C GLN A 303 -19.12 20.78 -9.67
N ASP A 304 -19.98 21.54 -9.01
CA ASP A 304 -19.64 22.35 -7.82
C ASP A 304 -20.05 21.62 -6.51
N SER A 305 -20.26 20.30 -6.61
CA SER A 305 -20.56 19.41 -5.50
C SER A 305 -19.29 18.82 -4.88
N VAL A 306 -19.37 18.31 -3.67
CA VAL A 306 -18.21 17.76 -2.94
C VAL A 306 -18.59 16.45 -2.26
N GLU A 307 -17.86 15.36 -2.62
CA GLU A 307 -17.83 14.09 -1.87
C GLU A 307 -19.18 13.35 -1.75
N ASP A 308 -20.01 13.43 -2.77
CA ASP A 308 -21.39 12.98 -2.75
C ASP A 308 -21.73 11.81 -3.68
N ILE A 309 -20.76 11.28 -4.42
CA ILE A 309 -20.97 10.26 -5.45
C ILE A 309 -20.39 8.92 -5.03
N VAL A 310 -21.10 7.85 -5.35
CA VAL A 310 -20.57 6.48 -5.30
C VAL A 310 -20.44 5.98 -6.73
N LEU A 311 -19.21 5.64 -7.11
CA LEU A 311 -18.90 4.97 -8.38
C LEU A 311 -18.87 3.46 -8.21
N LYS A 312 -19.24 2.74 -9.25
CA LYS A 312 -18.93 1.32 -9.42
C LYS A 312 -17.90 1.18 -10.53
N LEU A 313 -16.76 0.59 -10.21
CA LEU A 313 -15.73 0.18 -11.15
C LEU A 313 -15.81 -1.34 -11.36
N ASP A 314 -16.11 -1.77 -12.57
CA ASP A 314 -15.97 -3.17 -12.98
C ASP A 314 -14.47 -3.47 -13.17
N VAL A 315 -13.89 -4.29 -12.29
CA VAL A 315 -12.44 -4.57 -12.30
C VAL A 315 -12.01 -5.36 -13.54
N ASN A 316 -12.93 -6.10 -14.20
CA ASN A 316 -12.62 -6.88 -15.38
C ASN A 316 -12.58 -6.01 -16.65
N SER A 317 -13.63 -5.22 -16.88
CA SER A 317 -13.71 -4.34 -18.05
C SER A 317 -12.97 -3.02 -17.85
N GLY A 318 -12.94 -2.49 -16.61
CA GLY A 318 -12.46 -1.15 -16.27
C GLY A 318 -13.55 -0.07 -16.49
N GLU A 319 -14.79 -0.48 -16.73
CA GLU A 319 -15.92 0.44 -16.87
C GLU A 319 -16.24 1.10 -15.52
N VAL A 320 -16.39 2.41 -15.53
CA VAL A 320 -16.77 3.22 -14.36
C VAL A 320 -18.19 3.73 -14.59
N THR A 321 -19.07 3.47 -13.62
CA THR A 321 -20.45 3.95 -13.64
C THR A 321 -20.80 4.59 -12.31
N GLU A 322 -21.46 5.72 -12.34
CA GLU A 322 -22.10 6.32 -11.17
C GLU A 322 -23.30 5.47 -10.77
N VAL A 323 -23.38 5.08 -9.50
CA VAL A 323 -24.45 4.22 -8.98
C VAL A 323 -25.27 4.91 -7.89
N LEU A 324 -24.76 6.00 -7.35
CA LEU A 324 -25.43 6.80 -6.34
C LEU A 324 -24.92 8.24 -6.39
N ASP A 325 -25.87 9.19 -6.39
CA ASP A 325 -25.65 10.60 -6.12
C ASP A 325 -26.42 10.97 -4.86
N LEU A 326 -25.71 11.43 -3.82
CA LEU A 326 -26.32 11.79 -2.54
C LEU A 326 -27.10 13.10 -2.62
N GLU A 327 -26.75 14.01 -3.52
CA GLU A 327 -27.52 15.24 -3.76
C GLU A 327 -28.93 14.90 -4.24
N ASP A 328 -29.06 13.95 -5.16
CA ASP A 328 -30.35 13.48 -5.68
C ASP A 328 -31.22 12.83 -4.59
N LEU A 329 -30.58 12.16 -3.61
CA LEU A 329 -31.30 11.46 -2.53
C LEU A 329 -31.70 12.38 -1.38
N PHE A 330 -30.94 13.44 -1.15
CA PHE A 330 -31.04 14.29 0.02
C PHE A 330 -31.21 15.78 -0.34
N GLU A 331 -32.02 16.09 -1.37
CA GLU A 331 -32.33 17.45 -1.81
C GLU A 331 -32.68 18.44 -0.66
N GLU A 332 -33.28 17.93 0.43
CA GLU A 332 -33.65 18.69 1.60
C GLU A 332 -32.48 19.25 2.43
N PHE A 333 -31.26 18.73 2.21
CA PHE A 333 -30.02 19.14 2.87
C PHE A 333 -29.15 20.07 1.99
N LEU A 334 -29.53 20.29 0.74
CA LEU A 334 -28.89 21.26 -0.14
C LEU A 334 -29.29 22.69 0.34
N GLY A 335 -28.43 23.29 1.14
CA GLY A 335 -28.64 24.57 1.83
C GLY A 335 -28.26 25.79 1.03
#